data_2935dbc5dc1c600c4e486df49c5a0a88
#
_entry.id   2935dbc5dc1c600c4e486df49c5a0a88
#
_cell.length_a   1.000
_cell.length_b   1.000
_cell.length_c   1.000
_cell.angle_alpha   90.00
_cell.angle_beta   90.00
_cell.angle_gamma   90.00
#
_symmetry.space_group_name_H-M   'P 1'
#
loop_
_entity.id
_entity.type
_entity.pdbx_description
1 polymer ?
#
loop_
_entity_poly.entity_id
_entity_poly.type
_entity_poly.pdbx_seq_one_letter_code
_entity_poly.pdbx_strand_id
1 'polypeptide(L)'
;MSLATHLKYQQAVFHGLHFTPCTLEYGTLWSNAKHPERGSCLVCERPGFYTLTVADYTVASDFSVPFLIRQPFLRFGSFYEGHTSFEIEGFQTSTSLPSNYIVKEANISGRQNWHENEHYKGIEIGLSFAYLEK
;
A
#
# COMPACT_ATOMS: atom_id res chain seq x y z
N MET A 1 8.37 5.42 -9.15
CA MET A 1 7.97 4.01 -8.97
C MET A 1 7.13 3.59 -10.16
N SER A 2 7.44 2.48 -10.78
CA SER A 2 6.54 1.86 -11.78
C SER A 2 5.43 1.11 -11.07
N LEU A 3 4.35 0.77 -11.79
CA LEU A 3 3.29 -0.08 -11.21
C LEU A 3 3.83 -1.44 -10.79
N ALA A 4 4.76 -2.03 -11.56
CA ALA A 4 5.36 -3.32 -11.21
C ALA A 4 6.13 -3.22 -9.88
N THR A 5 6.87 -2.14 -9.66
CA THR A 5 7.59 -1.89 -8.41
C THR A 5 6.61 -1.66 -7.25
N HIS A 6 5.51 -0.94 -7.50
CA HIS A 6 4.47 -0.71 -6.51
C HIS A 6 3.81 -2.04 -6.08
N LEU A 7 3.52 -2.93 -7.03
CA LEU A 7 2.96 -4.24 -6.73
C LEU A 7 3.92 -5.09 -5.89
N LYS A 8 5.22 -5.04 -6.17
CA LYS A 8 6.22 -5.73 -5.34
C LYS A 8 6.26 -5.16 -3.93
N TYR A 9 6.14 -3.84 -3.79
CA TYR A 9 6.07 -3.18 -2.50
C TYR A 9 4.83 -3.64 -1.73
N GLN A 10 3.67 -3.69 -2.38
CA GLN A 10 2.44 -4.19 -1.77
C GLN A 10 2.57 -5.64 -1.32
N GLN A 11 3.20 -6.50 -2.11
CA GLN A 11 3.44 -7.89 -1.74
C GLN A 11 4.31 -8.01 -0.48
N ALA A 12 5.31 -7.14 -0.34
CA ALA A 12 6.13 -7.10 0.88
C ALA A 12 5.30 -6.67 2.10
N VAL A 13 4.37 -5.73 1.92
CA VAL A 13 3.43 -5.32 2.97
C VAL A 13 2.55 -6.50 3.39
N PHE A 14 1.96 -7.22 2.43
CA PHE A 14 1.10 -8.36 2.72
C PHE A 14 1.88 -9.49 3.39
N HIS A 15 3.12 -9.68 3.03
CA HIS A 15 4.00 -10.65 3.70
C HIS A 15 4.22 -10.24 5.16
N GLY A 16 4.47 -8.96 5.44
CA GLY A 16 4.59 -8.44 6.79
C GLY A 16 3.30 -8.59 7.62
N LEU A 17 2.14 -8.55 6.96
CA LEU A 17 0.84 -8.79 7.58
C LEU A 17 0.53 -10.29 7.78
N HIS A 18 1.38 -11.18 7.28
CA HIS A 18 1.18 -12.64 7.24
C HIS A 18 -0.05 -13.03 6.39
N PHE A 19 -0.28 -12.29 5.33
CA PHE A 19 -1.34 -12.56 4.37
C PHE A 19 -0.82 -13.41 3.22
N THR A 20 -1.70 -14.26 2.71
CA THR A 20 -1.45 -15.06 1.50
C THR A 20 -2.50 -14.71 0.44
N PRO A 21 -2.14 -14.84 -0.85
CA PRO A 21 -3.05 -14.47 -1.93
C PRO A 21 -4.07 -15.56 -2.26
N CYS A 22 -5.26 -15.10 -2.65
CA CYS A 22 -6.28 -15.94 -3.26
C CYS A 22 -6.71 -15.24 -4.56
N THR A 23 -6.47 -15.89 -5.69
CA THR A 23 -6.81 -15.32 -6.99
C THR A 23 -8.31 -15.39 -7.24
N LEU A 24 -8.90 -14.24 -7.57
CA LEU A 24 -10.29 -14.11 -7.97
C LEU A 24 -10.37 -13.72 -9.44
N GLU A 25 -11.57 -13.74 -10.01
CA GLU A 25 -11.79 -13.38 -11.41
C GLU A 25 -11.35 -11.94 -11.72
N TYR A 26 -11.55 -11.02 -10.79
CA TYR A 26 -11.31 -9.58 -10.97
C TYR A 26 -10.18 -9.01 -10.11
N GLY A 27 -9.45 -9.84 -9.39
CA GLY A 27 -8.38 -9.35 -8.53
C GLY A 27 -7.78 -10.43 -7.65
N THR A 28 -7.00 -10.01 -6.67
CA THR A 28 -6.36 -10.89 -5.71
C THR A 28 -6.76 -10.47 -4.30
N LEU A 29 -7.31 -11.41 -3.53
CA LEU A 29 -7.65 -11.18 -2.13
C LEU A 29 -6.50 -11.68 -1.25
N TRP A 30 -5.95 -10.79 -0.44
CA TRP A 30 -4.89 -11.09 0.52
C TRP A 30 -5.49 -11.18 1.92
N SER A 31 -5.27 -12.29 2.61
CA SER A 31 -5.81 -12.52 3.94
C SER A 31 -5.02 -13.61 4.65
N ASN A 32 -5.27 -13.78 5.96
CA ASN A 32 -4.74 -14.89 6.73
C ASN A 32 -5.86 -15.88 6.99
N ALA A 33 -5.86 -17.04 6.32
CA ALA A 33 -6.91 -18.04 6.43
C ALA A 33 -7.06 -18.62 7.85
N LYS A 34 -5.97 -18.63 8.63
CA LYS A 34 -5.97 -19.11 10.01
C LYS A 34 -6.47 -18.06 11.00
N HIS A 35 -6.47 -16.80 10.60
CA HIS A 35 -6.87 -15.66 11.43
C HIS A 35 -7.75 -14.70 10.62
N PRO A 36 -8.98 -15.13 10.25
CA PRO A 36 -9.87 -14.29 9.43
C PRO A 36 -10.28 -12.99 10.12
N GLU A 37 -10.19 -12.95 11.44
CA GLU A 37 -10.47 -11.73 12.22
C GLU A 37 -9.51 -10.60 11.94
N ARG A 38 -8.37 -10.88 11.33
CA ARG A 38 -7.38 -9.85 10.96
C ARG A 38 -7.74 -9.11 9.67
N GLY A 39 -8.82 -9.55 9.01
CA GLY A 39 -9.33 -8.86 7.84
C GLY A 39 -8.64 -9.26 6.54
N SER A 40 -8.70 -8.35 5.56
CA SER A 40 -8.26 -8.65 4.22
C SER A 40 -7.91 -7.38 3.43
N CYS A 41 -7.25 -7.58 2.30
CA CYS A 41 -6.94 -6.53 1.36
C CYS A 41 -7.18 -7.06 -0.06
N LEU A 42 -8.07 -6.40 -0.80
CA LEU A 42 -8.38 -6.76 -2.19
C LEU A 42 -7.59 -5.85 -3.12
N VAL A 43 -6.83 -6.43 -4.02
CA VAL A 43 -6.06 -5.70 -5.04
C VAL A 43 -6.58 -6.05 -6.41
N CYS A 44 -7.11 -5.05 -7.10
CA CYS A 44 -7.51 -5.14 -8.50
C CYS A 44 -6.51 -4.36 -9.33
N GLU A 45 -6.12 -4.89 -10.48
CA GLU A 45 -5.14 -4.21 -11.32
C GLU A 45 -5.47 -4.31 -12.79
N ARG A 46 -5.07 -3.28 -13.53
CA ARG A 46 -4.91 -3.32 -14.98
C ARG A 46 -3.43 -3.10 -15.25
N PRO A 47 -2.67 -4.14 -15.65
CA PRO A 47 -1.23 -4.04 -15.81
C PRO A 47 -0.80 -2.87 -16.68
N GLY A 48 0.15 -2.06 -16.18
CA GLY A 48 0.66 -0.88 -16.86
C GLY A 48 -0.21 0.37 -16.73
N PHE A 49 -1.40 0.28 -16.14
CA PHE A 49 -2.33 1.40 -16.05
C PHE A 49 -2.62 1.81 -14.61
N TYR A 50 -3.27 0.93 -13.84
CA TYR A 50 -3.68 1.29 -12.48
C TYR A 50 -3.72 0.08 -11.55
N THR A 51 -3.72 0.37 -10.25
CA THR A 51 -4.08 -0.56 -9.18
C THR A 51 -5.18 0.07 -8.34
N LEU A 52 -6.13 -0.76 -7.88
CA LEU A 52 -7.14 -0.38 -6.91
C LEU A 52 -7.01 -1.33 -5.72
N THR A 53 -6.79 -0.77 -4.53
CA THR A 53 -6.64 -1.54 -3.31
C THR A 53 -7.75 -1.18 -2.34
N VAL A 54 -8.50 -2.19 -1.87
CA VAL A 54 -9.53 -2.02 -0.84
C VAL A 54 -9.05 -2.74 0.41
N ALA A 55 -8.78 -1.97 1.46
CA ALA A 55 -8.19 -2.47 2.69
C ALA A 55 -9.18 -2.46 3.86
N ASP A 56 -9.18 -3.54 4.63
CA ASP A 56 -9.87 -3.63 5.92
C ASP A 56 -9.13 -4.71 6.72
N TYR A 57 -8.09 -4.29 7.46
CA TYR A 57 -7.26 -5.23 8.18
C TYR A 57 -6.68 -4.65 9.48
N THR A 58 -6.30 -5.55 10.38
CA THR A 58 -5.61 -5.22 11.62
C THR A 58 -4.20 -5.80 11.59
N VAL A 59 -3.22 -4.99 11.97
CA VAL A 59 -1.81 -5.36 11.97
C VAL A 59 -1.50 -6.33 13.10
N ALA A 60 -0.88 -7.47 12.78
CA ALA A 60 -0.58 -8.53 13.74
C ALA A 60 0.62 -8.21 14.65
N SER A 61 1.63 -7.59 14.09
CA SER A 61 2.87 -7.23 14.80
C SER A 61 3.56 -6.10 14.06
N ASP A 62 4.41 -5.36 14.77
CA ASP A 62 5.16 -4.27 14.16
C ASP A 62 6.01 -4.78 13.00
N PHE A 63 6.00 -4.05 11.89
CA PHE A 63 6.92 -4.29 10.78
C PHE A 63 7.09 -3.02 9.96
N SER A 64 8.13 -3.00 9.14
CA SER A 64 8.35 -1.92 8.19
C SER A 64 8.77 -2.46 6.85
N VAL A 65 8.48 -1.71 5.79
CA VAL A 65 8.86 -2.06 4.42
C VAL A 65 9.63 -0.89 3.82
N PRO A 66 10.84 -1.13 3.30
CA PRO A 66 11.60 -0.09 2.60
C PRO A 66 10.97 0.21 1.25
N PHE A 67 11.07 1.47 0.83
CA PHE A 67 10.64 1.86 -0.51
C PHE A 67 11.70 2.72 -1.20
N LEU A 68 11.74 2.63 -2.53
CA LEU A 68 12.58 3.45 -3.37
C LEU A 68 11.78 3.83 -4.61
N ILE A 69 11.50 5.11 -4.75
CA ILE A 69 10.70 5.65 -5.85
C ILE A 69 11.61 6.43 -6.77
N ARG A 70 11.85 5.93 -7.97
CA ARG A 70 12.71 6.57 -8.97
C ARG A 70 11.95 7.25 -10.08
N GLN A 71 10.73 6.80 -10.36
CA GLN A 71 9.89 7.35 -11.43
C GLN A 71 8.62 7.95 -10.85
N PRO A 72 8.06 8.98 -11.48
CA PRO A 72 6.81 9.59 -11.02
C PRO A 72 5.68 8.56 -10.95
N PHE A 73 4.93 8.63 -9.86
CA PHE A 73 3.81 7.74 -9.57
C PHE A 73 2.77 8.53 -8.80
N LEU A 74 1.51 8.45 -9.22
CA LEU A 74 0.42 9.17 -8.59
C LEU A 74 -0.41 8.21 -7.76
N ARG A 75 -0.66 8.58 -6.50
CA ARG A 75 -1.42 7.76 -5.57
C ARG A 75 -2.50 8.57 -4.89
N PHE A 76 -3.71 8.04 -4.89
CA PHE A 76 -4.88 8.59 -4.19
C PHE A 76 -5.24 7.63 -3.07
N GLY A 77 -5.52 8.17 -1.89
CA GLY A 77 -5.97 7.36 -0.77
C GLY A 77 -7.10 8.01 -0.01
N SER A 78 -8.02 7.19 0.50
CA SER A 78 -9.10 7.60 1.38
C SER A 78 -9.27 6.51 2.44
N PHE A 79 -8.89 6.82 3.69
CA PHE A 79 -8.95 5.88 4.79
C PHE A 79 -9.88 6.37 5.88
N TYR A 80 -10.81 5.52 6.31
CA TYR A 80 -11.72 5.78 7.42
C TYR A 80 -11.02 5.55 8.76
N GLU A 81 -10.10 4.59 8.80
CA GLU A 81 -9.31 4.26 9.97
C GLU A 81 -7.87 4.01 9.54
N GLY A 82 -6.92 4.34 10.43
CA GLY A 82 -5.50 4.22 10.16
C GLY A 82 -4.98 5.33 9.26
N HIS A 83 -3.70 5.56 9.31
CA HIS A 83 -3.02 6.50 8.43
C HIS A 83 -1.58 6.05 8.22
N THR A 84 -1.07 6.36 7.05
CA THR A 84 0.28 5.99 6.65
C THR A 84 1.32 6.76 7.46
N SER A 85 2.24 6.03 8.09
CA SER A 85 3.38 6.58 8.78
C SER A 85 4.66 6.08 8.11
N PHE A 86 5.59 7.00 7.79
CA PHE A 86 6.83 6.61 7.13
C PHE A 86 8.00 7.52 7.49
N GLU A 87 9.21 6.98 7.33
CA GLU A 87 10.47 7.68 7.47
C GLU A 87 11.09 7.87 6.09
N ILE A 88 11.46 9.10 5.78
CA ILE A 88 12.11 9.43 4.50
C ILE A 88 13.61 9.60 4.76
N GLU A 89 14.43 8.97 3.93
CA GLU A 89 15.87 9.08 4.02
C GLU A 89 16.32 10.54 3.91
N GLY A 90 17.20 10.97 4.82
CA GLY A 90 17.66 12.36 4.91
C GLY A 90 16.83 13.23 5.84
N PHE A 91 15.72 12.70 6.40
CA PHE A 91 14.90 13.40 7.40
C PHE A 91 14.97 12.65 8.72
N GLN A 92 15.05 13.41 9.81
CA GLN A 92 15.20 12.83 11.14
C GLN A 92 13.88 12.48 11.83
N THR A 93 12.76 12.92 11.29
CA THR A 93 11.45 12.73 11.89
C THR A 93 10.54 11.89 10.99
N SER A 94 9.67 11.11 11.62
CA SER A 94 8.62 10.37 10.91
C SER A 94 7.61 11.34 10.31
N THR A 95 7.07 10.96 9.16
CA THR A 95 6.00 11.70 8.49
C THR A 95 4.78 10.80 8.37
N SER A 96 3.59 11.36 8.46
CA SER A 96 2.35 10.63 8.22
C SER A 96 1.49 11.37 7.20
N LEU A 97 0.77 10.59 6.39
CA LEU A 97 -0.18 11.13 5.44
C LEU A 97 -1.54 11.28 6.11
N PRO A 98 -2.32 12.31 5.74
CA PRO A 98 -3.69 12.44 6.21
C PRO A 98 -4.56 11.27 5.72
N SER A 99 -5.74 11.10 6.32
CA SER A 99 -6.66 10.02 5.96
C SER A 99 -7.17 10.11 4.51
N ASN A 100 -7.18 11.31 3.91
CA ASN A 100 -7.44 11.50 2.48
C ASN A 100 -6.25 12.20 1.86
N TYR A 101 -5.71 11.65 0.79
CA TYR A 101 -4.51 12.22 0.19
C TYR A 101 -4.41 11.97 -1.31
N ILE A 102 -3.68 12.86 -1.98
CA ILE A 102 -3.21 12.72 -3.35
C ILE A 102 -1.72 12.98 -3.30
N VAL A 103 -0.91 12.03 -3.73
CA VAL A 103 0.55 12.13 -3.67
C VAL A 103 1.16 11.85 -5.03
N LYS A 104 2.04 12.76 -5.46
CA LYS A 104 2.94 12.51 -6.57
C LYS A 104 4.30 12.14 -5.98
N GLU A 105 4.71 10.91 -6.18
CA GLU A 105 5.95 10.39 -5.61
C GLU A 105 7.04 10.29 -6.68
N ALA A 106 8.24 10.85 -6.40
CA ALA A 106 9.39 10.77 -7.29
C ALA A 106 10.68 11.00 -6.52
N ASN A 107 11.71 10.19 -6.82
CA ASN A 107 13.05 10.32 -6.25
C ASN A 107 13.08 10.34 -4.72
N ILE A 108 12.32 9.46 -4.10
CA ILE A 108 12.21 9.35 -2.65
C ILE A 108 12.55 7.93 -2.23
N SER A 109 13.29 7.79 -1.15
CA SER A 109 13.52 6.50 -0.50
C SER A 109 13.26 6.61 1.01
N GLY A 110 12.91 5.49 1.62
CA GLY A 110 12.65 5.47 3.05
C GLY A 110 12.00 4.16 3.47
N ARG A 111 11.27 4.21 4.57
CA ARG A 111 10.53 3.08 5.12
C ARG A 111 9.14 3.51 5.52
N GLN A 112 8.17 2.65 5.24
CA GLN A 112 6.82 2.78 5.78
C GLN A 112 6.68 1.82 6.96
N ASN A 113 6.05 2.29 8.05
CA ASN A 113 5.93 1.56 9.30
C ASN A 113 4.48 1.18 9.59
N TRP A 114 4.29 -0.05 10.07
CA TRP A 114 3.01 -0.56 10.54
C TRP A 114 3.16 -0.98 12.00
N HIS A 115 2.16 -0.63 12.82
CA HIS A 115 2.20 -0.88 14.25
C HIS A 115 1.15 -1.91 14.66
N GLU A 116 1.55 -2.80 15.59
CA GLU A 116 0.69 -3.84 16.13
C GLU A 116 -0.66 -3.29 16.60
N ASN A 117 -1.73 -4.00 16.28
CA ASN A 117 -3.11 -3.69 16.62
C ASN A 117 -3.69 -2.46 15.92
N GLU A 118 -2.96 -1.81 15.05
CA GLU A 118 -3.49 -0.72 14.25
C GLU A 118 -4.43 -1.27 13.18
N HIS A 119 -5.61 -0.64 13.03
CA HIS A 119 -6.61 -1.03 12.05
C HIS A 119 -6.56 -0.05 10.87
N TYR A 120 -6.55 -0.61 9.67
CA TYR A 120 -6.59 0.16 8.43
C TYR A 120 -7.85 -0.21 7.66
N LYS A 121 -8.64 0.81 7.29
CA LYS A 121 -9.84 0.62 6.49
C LYS A 121 -9.97 1.75 5.48
N GLY A 122 -9.92 1.42 4.21
CA GLY A 122 -10.00 2.43 3.17
C GLY A 122 -9.68 1.92 1.78
N ILE A 123 -9.50 2.86 0.86
CA ILE A 123 -9.28 2.61 -0.55
C ILE A 123 -8.05 3.39 -1.02
N GLU A 124 -7.24 2.78 -1.85
CA GLU A 124 -6.10 3.43 -2.49
C GLU A 124 -6.09 3.12 -3.98
N ILE A 125 -5.83 4.13 -4.81
CA ILE A 125 -5.69 3.99 -6.26
C ILE A 125 -4.28 4.47 -6.63
N GLY A 126 -3.53 3.63 -7.34
CA GLY A 126 -2.24 3.96 -7.91
C GLY A 126 -2.33 4.07 -9.43
N LEU A 127 -1.80 5.14 -10.00
CA LEU A 127 -1.82 5.40 -11.44
C LEU A 127 -0.41 5.62 -11.96
N SER A 128 -0.10 5.02 -13.11
CA SER A 128 1.14 5.34 -13.80
C SER A 128 0.98 6.65 -14.58
N PHE A 129 2.05 7.45 -14.66
CA PHE A 129 2.03 8.66 -15.46
C PHE A 129 1.90 8.35 -16.96
N ALA A 130 2.41 7.20 -17.42
CA ALA A 130 2.22 6.77 -18.80
C ALA A 130 0.73 6.62 -19.17
N TYR A 131 -0.08 6.17 -18.22
CA TYR A 131 -1.54 6.08 -18.42
C TYR A 131 -2.18 7.45 -18.50
N LEU A 132 -1.74 8.40 -17.69
CA LEU A 132 -2.31 9.76 -17.65
C LEU A 132 -1.98 10.58 -18.89
N GLU A 133 -0.93 10.23 -19.61
CA GLU A 133 -0.49 10.92 -20.83
C GLU A 133 -1.22 10.44 -22.09
N LYS A 134 -2.06 9.43 -21.98
CA LYS A 134 -2.79 8.89 -23.15
C LYS A 134 -4.13 9.57 -23.38
#